data_2287fbebc41d98e59f97c84f385c56d8
#
_entry.id   2287fbebc41d98e59f97c84f385c56d8
#
_cell.length_a   1.000
_cell.length_b   1.000
_cell.length_c   1.000
_cell.angle_alpha   90.00
_cell.angle_beta   90.00
_cell.angle_gamma   90.00
#
_symmetry.space_group_name_H-M   'P 1'
#
loop_
_entity.id
_entity.type
_entity.pdbx_description
1 polymer ?
#
loop_
_entity_poly.entity_id
_entity_poly.type
_entity_poly.pdbx_seq_one_letter_code
_entity_poly.pdbx_strand_id
1 'polypeptide(L)'
;QTFSKSRNMAGARIGYAISTKEIIEDMNKIKFTFNPFNMSSLAITAGTAAVKDTEYLKKCVETTIETRKYFETEAEKLGFLIFPTTTNFTFMKHPKLDAEKLTKELKERGILVRHYKEERIRSYIRVTIGSREEMQQVIKELKEIIEKM
;
A
#
# COMPACT_ATOMS: atom_id res chain seq x y z
N GLN A 1 -5.67 -13.97 2.05
CA GLN A 1 -6.02 -12.58 2.30
C GLN A 1 -5.34 -12.07 3.57
N THR A 2 -4.97 -10.80 3.59
CA THR A 2 -4.38 -10.16 4.77
C THR A 2 -5.30 -9.07 5.32
N PHE A 3 -5.33 -8.92 6.63
CA PHE A 3 -6.01 -7.80 7.31
C PHE A 3 -5.14 -6.54 7.39
N SER A 4 -3.85 -6.68 7.04
CA SER A 4 -2.86 -5.60 7.22
C SER A 4 -3.17 -4.31 6.48
N LYS A 5 -3.88 -4.38 5.34
CA LYS A 5 -4.21 -3.22 4.50
C LYS A 5 -5.71 -2.93 4.57
N SER A 6 -6.55 -3.80 4.01
CA SER A 6 -7.99 -3.56 3.88
C SER A 6 -8.73 -3.35 5.20
N ARG A 7 -8.20 -3.86 6.30
CA ARG A 7 -8.80 -3.75 7.66
C ARG A 7 -7.97 -2.88 8.61
N ASN A 8 -6.91 -2.23 8.14
CA ASN A 8 -6.00 -1.41 8.94
C ASN A 8 -5.38 -2.14 10.16
N MET A 9 -5.22 -3.46 10.07
CA MET A 9 -4.79 -4.32 11.18
C MET A 9 -3.38 -4.88 10.98
N ALA A 10 -2.45 -4.11 10.46
CA ALA A 10 -1.09 -4.57 10.20
C ALA A 10 -0.38 -5.09 11.47
N GLY A 11 -0.58 -4.44 12.60
CA GLY A 11 -0.02 -4.84 13.91
C GLY A 11 -0.63 -6.11 14.49
N ALA A 12 -1.84 -6.47 14.12
CA ALA A 12 -2.51 -7.69 14.62
C ALA A 12 -1.98 -8.98 14.00
N ARG A 13 -1.22 -8.92 12.91
CA ARG A 13 -0.62 -10.06 12.20
C ARG A 13 -1.63 -11.15 11.79
N ILE A 14 -2.79 -10.74 11.26
CA ILE A 14 -3.89 -11.62 10.87
C ILE A 14 -3.99 -11.74 9.36
N GLY A 15 -4.27 -12.93 8.90
CA GLY A 15 -4.66 -13.28 7.55
C GLY A 15 -5.44 -14.56 7.52
N TYR A 16 -6.02 -14.90 6.38
CA TYR A 16 -6.71 -16.17 6.19
C TYR A 16 -6.48 -16.70 4.77
N ALA A 17 -6.60 -18.01 4.62
CA ALA A 17 -6.57 -18.68 3.34
C ALA A 17 -7.89 -19.40 3.09
N ILE A 18 -8.32 -19.42 1.83
CA ILE A 18 -9.46 -20.21 1.35
C ILE A 18 -8.94 -21.06 0.19
N SER A 19 -9.10 -22.38 0.29
CA SER A 19 -8.67 -23.32 -0.74
C SER A 19 -9.44 -24.63 -0.64
N THR A 20 -9.03 -25.65 -1.40
CA THR A 20 -9.58 -26.99 -1.26
C THR A 20 -9.27 -27.58 0.11
N LYS A 21 -10.02 -28.58 0.52
CA LYS A 21 -9.84 -29.25 1.81
C LYS A 21 -8.43 -29.78 1.98
N GLU A 22 -7.89 -30.43 0.97
CA GLU A 22 -6.55 -31.04 0.98
C GLU A 22 -5.46 -29.99 1.24
N ILE A 23 -5.52 -28.86 0.55
CA ILE A 23 -4.55 -27.76 0.72
C ILE A 23 -4.67 -27.17 2.14
N ILE A 24 -5.88 -26.95 2.64
CA ILE A 24 -6.08 -26.44 4.00
C ILE A 24 -5.58 -27.43 5.06
N GLU A 25 -5.77 -28.73 4.87
CA GLU A 25 -5.22 -29.75 5.76
C GLU A 25 -3.69 -29.72 5.80
N ASP A 26 -3.03 -29.58 4.65
CA ASP A 26 -1.57 -29.50 4.58
C ASP A 26 -1.04 -28.22 5.19
N MET A 27 -1.69 -27.08 4.95
CA MET A 27 -1.37 -25.82 5.63
C MET A 27 -1.51 -25.91 7.15
N ASN A 28 -2.53 -26.62 7.65
CA ASN A 28 -2.72 -26.85 9.07
C ASN A 28 -1.63 -27.76 9.66
N LYS A 29 -1.20 -28.81 8.96
CA LYS A 29 -0.07 -29.65 9.40
C LYS A 29 1.19 -28.81 9.59
N ILE A 30 1.52 -27.95 8.60
CA ILE A 30 2.66 -27.04 8.67
C ILE A 30 2.51 -26.06 9.84
N LYS A 31 1.35 -25.42 9.96
CA LYS A 31 1.06 -24.48 11.05
C LYS A 31 1.27 -25.12 12.42
N PHE A 32 0.69 -26.30 12.64
CA PHE A 32 0.79 -26.98 13.94
C PHE A 32 2.20 -27.50 14.24
N THR A 33 3.00 -27.77 13.20
CA THR A 33 4.41 -28.19 13.38
C THR A 33 5.31 -27.03 13.77
N PHE A 34 5.14 -25.85 13.15
CA PHE A 34 6.07 -24.72 13.31
C PHE A 34 5.59 -23.67 14.32
N ASN A 35 4.31 -23.32 14.32
CA ASN A 35 3.77 -22.29 15.21
C ASN A 35 2.26 -22.44 15.46
N PRO A 36 1.85 -23.38 16.33
CA PRO A 36 0.42 -23.63 16.59
C PRO A 36 -0.30 -22.47 17.29
N PHE A 37 0.43 -21.62 18.03
CA PHE A 37 -0.13 -20.55 18.87
C PHE A 37 0.19 -19.14 18.32
N ASN A 38 0.20 -18.99 17.01
CA ASN A 38 0.60 -17.74 16.35
C ASN A 38 -0.41 -16.59 16.44
N MET A 39 -1.61 -16.82 16.97
CA MET A 39 -2.65 -15.80 17.08
C MET A 39 -3.10 -15.63 18.54
N SER A 40 -3.08 -14.38 19.00
CA SER A 40 -3.64 -14.04 20.31
C SER A 40 -5.17 -13.98 20.28
N SER A 41 -5.83 -14.20 21.43
CA SER A 41 -7.28 -14.08 21.56
C SER A 41 -7.78 -12.67 21.19
N LEU A 42 -7.02 -11.63 21.54
CA LEU A 42 -7.32 -10.25 21.14
C LEU A 42 -7.30 -10.07 19.62
N ALA A 43 -6.30 -10.63 18.94
CA ALA A 43 -6.22 -10.58 17.49
C ALA A 43 -7.41 -11.30 16.83
N ILE A 44 -7.80 -12.46 17.34
CA ILE A 44 -8.96 -13.22 16.83
C ILE A 44 -10.25 -12.42 17.02
N THR A 45 -10.47 -11.86 18.22
CA THR A 45 -11.67 -11.07 18.53
C THR A 45 -11.77 -9.84 17.63
N ALA A 46 -10.69 -9.07 17.54
CA ALA A 46 -10.62 -7.88 16.69
C ALA A 46 -10.79 -8.22 15.21
N GLY A 47 -10.14 -9.29 14.73
CA GLY A 47 -10.29 -9.77 13.36
C GLY A 47 -11.71 -10.21 13.02
N THR A 48 -12.37 -10.88 13.95
CA THR A 48 -13.78 -11.29 13.79
C THR A 48 -14.70 -10.07 13.68
N ALA A 49 -14.52 -9.06 14.53
CA ALA A 49 -15.26 -7.81 14.46
C ALA A 49 -15.01 -7.09 13.10
N ALA A 50 -13.76 -6.99 12.68
CA ALA A 50 -13.38 -6.34 11.43
C ALA A 50 -13.95 -7.06 10.17
N VAL A 51 -14.12 -8.37 10.20
CA VAL A 51 -14.79 -9.10 9.09
C VAL A 51 -16.26 -8.76 9.02
N LYS A 52 -16.94 -8.62 10.17
CA LYS A 52 -18.38 -8.30 10.24
C LYS A 52 -18.69 -6.87 9.85
N ASP A 53 -17.74 -5.94 10.02
CA ASP A 53 -17.91 -4.52 9.66
C ASP A 53 -17.63 -4.30 8.16
N THR A 54 -18.61 -4.69 7.35
CA THR A 54 -18.55 -4.56 5.90
C THR A 54 -18.75 -3.11 5.43
N GLU A 55 -19.55 -2.32 6.13
CA GLU A 55 -19.84 -0.93 5.80
C GLU A 55 -18.59 -0.05 5.94
N TYR A 56 -17.87 -0.19 7.05
CA TYR A 56 -16.62 0.53 7.25
C TYR A 56 -15.57 0.13 6.21
N LEU A 57 -15.44 -1.18 5.93
CA LEU A 57 -14.54 -1.64 4.87
C LEU A 57 -14.86 -1.00 3.52
N LYS A 58 -16.14 -1.01 3.12
CA LYS A 58 -16.59 -0.43 1.85
C LYS A 58 -16.22 1.03 1.76
N LYS A 59 -16.53 1.81 2.79
CA LYS A 59 -16.17 3.24 2.88
C LYS A 59 -14.66 3.46 2.72
N CYS A 60 -13.82 2.71 3.43
CA CYS A 60 -12.36 2.82 3.34
C CYS A 60 -11.84 2.49 1.93
N VAL A 61 -12.38 1.44 1.31
CA VAL A 61 -11.99 1.04 -0.05
C VAL A 61 -12.39 2.09 -1.07
N GLU A 62 -13.61 2.60 -1.02
CA GLU A 62 -14.10 3.65 -1.92
C GLU A 62 -13.27 4.92 -1.79
N THR A 63 -13.03 5.40 -0.57
CA THR A 63 -12.17 6.57 -0.30
C THR A 63 -10.76 6.37 -0.87
N THR A 64 -10.18 5.19 -0.68
CA THR A 64 -8.84 4.89 -1.21
C THR A 64 -8.82 4.88 -2.74
N ILE A 65 -9.84 4.32 -3.39
CA ILE A 65 -9.94 4.28 -4.86
C ILE A 65 -10.07 5.71 -5.42
N GLU A 66 -10.95 6.53 -4.83
CA GLU A 66 -11.15 7.91 -5.27
C GLU A 66 -9.88 8.76 -5.09
N THR A 67 -9.24 8.65 -3.93
CA THR A 67 -7.99 9.38 -3.66
C THR A 67 -6.86 8.92 -4.57
N ARG A 68 -6.75 7.62 -4.86
CA ARG A 68 -5.77 7.10 -5.79
C ARG A 68 -5.99 7.64 -7.21
N LYS A 69 -7.22 7.59 -7.71
CA LYS A 69 -7.55 8.15 -9.04
C LYS A 69 -7.15 9.61 -9.16
N TYR A 70 -7.45 10.39 -8.14
CA TYR A 70 -7.02 11.79 -8.10
C TYR A 70 -5.51 11.92 -8.16
N PHE A 71 -4.79 11.23 -7.27
CA PHE A 71 -3.34 11.30 -7.21
C PHE A 71 -2.68 10.88 -8.53
N GLU A 72 -3.13 9.80 -9.13
CA GLU A 72 -2.63 9.30 -10.41
C GLU A 72 -2.86 10.32 -11.53
N THR A 73 -4.06 10.88 -11.62
CA THR A 73 -4.38 11.93 -12.62
C THR A 73 -3.49 13.16 -12.46
N GLU A 74 -3.26 13.64 -11.24
CA GLU A 74 -2.41 14.81 -11.02
C GLU A 74 -0.92 14.50 -11.28
N ALA A 75 -0.46 13.30 -10.90
CA ALA A 75 0.91 12.87 -11.18
C ALA A 75 1.17 12.70 -12.70
N GLU A 76 0.21 12.19 -13.46
CA GLU A 76 0.30 12.12 -14.93
C GLU A 76 0.43 13.50 -15.58
N LYS A 77 -0.29 14.51 -15.08
CA LYS A 77 -0.13 15.90 -15.54
C LYS A 77 1.27 16.47 -15.29
N LEU A 78 1.97 15.96 -14.27
CA LEU A 78 3.35 16.28 -13.97
C LEU A 78 4.37 15.45 -14.78
N GLY A 79 3.92 14.59 -15.68
CA GLY A 79 4.77 13.77 -16.55
C GLY A 79 5.17 12.42 -15.98
N PHE A 80 4.59 11.98 -14.86
CA PHE A 80 4.83 10.64 -14.35
C PHE A 80 4.12 9.57 -15.19
N LEU A 81 4.79 8.47 -15.38
CA LEU A 81 4.25 7.24 -15.97
C LEU A 81 3.79 6.33 -14.83
N ILE A 82 2.49 6.04 -14.83
CA ILE A 82 1.85 5.23 -13.78
C ILE A 82 1.75 3.78 -14.24
N PHE A 83 2.18 2.85 -13.36
CA PHE A 83 1.93 1.43 -13.59
C PHE A 83 0.54 1.07 -13.04
N PRO A 84 -0.34 0.44 -13.85
CA PRO A 84 -1.71 0.12 -13.43
C PRO A 84 -1.75 -0.70 -12.13
N THR A 85 -2.59 -0.29 -11.19
CA THR A 85 -2.72 -0.95 -9.89
C THR A 85 -4.16 -0.95 -9.39
N THR A 86 -4.51 -1.96 -8.60
CA THR A 86 -5.75 -2.04 -7.82
C THR A 86 -5.50 -1.99 -6.32
N THR A 87 -4.26 -1.72 -5.92
CA THR A 87 -3.83 -1.71 -4.51
C THR A 87 -4.00 -0.34 -3.85
N ASN A 88 -3.59 -0.23 -2.60
CA ASN A 88 -3.55 1.02 -1.83
C ASN A 88 -2.25 1.82 -2.04
N PHE A 89 -1.54 1.57 -3.13
CA PHE A 89 -0.36 2.35 -3.51
C PHE A 89 -0.27 2.50 -5.03
N THR A 90 0.41 3.55 -5.47
CA THR A 90 0.75 3.80 -6.87
C THR A 90 2.22 3.50 -7.09
N PHE A 91 2.54 2.84 -8.19
CA PHE A 91 3.89 2.55 -8.65
C PHE A 91 4.16 3.38 -9.89
N MET A 92 5.11 4.32 -9.80
CA MET A 92 5.29 5.33 -10.84
C MET A 92 6.76 5.70 -11.05
N LYS A 93 7.06 6.21 -12.25
CA LYS A 93 8.37 6.78 -12.58
C LYS A 93 8.22 8.06 -13.40
N HIS A 94 9.22 8.91 -13.36
CA HIS A 94 9.30 10.07 -14.23
C HIS A 94 10.46 9.92 -15.21
N PRO A 95 10.27 10.17 -16.54
CA PRO A 95 11.31 9.91 -17.56
C PRO A 95 12.61 10.71 -17.36
N LYS A 96 12.51 11.89 -16.74
CA LYS A 96 13.63 12.83 -16.54
C LYS A 96 14.17 12.88 -15.11
N LEU A 97 13.53 12.21 -14.14
CA LEU A 97 13.91 12.24 -12.74
C LEU A 97 14.60 10.94 -12.34
N ASP A 98 15.70 11.03 -11.63
CA ASP A 98 16.30 9.91 -10.93
C ASP A 98 15.48 9.58 -9.69
N ALA A 99 14.99 8.34 -9.59
CA ALA A 99 14.07 7.93 -8.53
C ALA A 99 14.73 7.91 -7.14
N GLU A 100 16.03 7.65 -7.04
CA GLU A 100 16.76 7.68 -5.77
C GLU A 100 16.89 9.12 -5.26
N LYS A 101 17.28 10.06 -6.14
CA LYS A 101 17.35 11.49 -5.82
C LYS A 101 15.99 12.05 -5.44
N LEU A 102 14.95 11.73 -6.22
CA LEU A 102 13.57 12.13 -5.93
C LEU A 102 13.12 11.63 -4.54
N THR A 103 13.41 10.37 -4.23
CA THR A 103 13.07 9.80 -2.92
C THR A 103 13.78 10.52 -1.78
N LYS A 104 15.06 10.88 -1.96
CA LYS A 104 15.83 11.61 -0.96
C LYS A 104 15.27 13.02 -0.76
N GLU A 105 14.97 13.74 -1.83
CA GLU A 105 14.43 15.08 -1.76
C GLU A 105 13.03 15.12 -1.12
N LEU A 106 12.16 14.17 -1.47
CA LEU A 106 10.86 14.01 -0.81
C LEU A 106 11.01 13.74 0.69
N LYS A 107 11.97 12.90 1.08
CA LYS A 107 12.27 12.63 2.50
C LYS A 107 12.71 13.87 3.25
N GLU A 108 13.55 14.72 2.66
CA GLU A 108 13.99 15.99 3.25
C GLU A 108 12.82 16.95 3.46
N ARG A 109 11.73 16.82 2.67
CA ARG A 109 10.47 17.54 2.79
C ARG A 109 9.43 16.85 3.68
N GLY A 110 9.82 15.77 4.39
CA GLY A 110 8.95 15.01 5.30
C GLY A 110 8.04 14.00 4.63
N ILE A 111 8.21 13.72 3.33
CA ILE A 111 7.41 12.75 2.58
C ILE A 111 8.20 11.45 2.39
N LEU A 112 7.69 10.37 2.97
CA LEU A 112 8.32 9.06 2.87
C LEU A 112 7.67 8.22 1.75
N VAL A 113 8.44 7.94 0.72
CA VAL A 113 8.07 7.03 -0.37
C VAL A 113 9.02 5.83 -0.41
N ARG A 114 8.66 4.78 -1.10
CA ARG A 114 9.52 3.60 -1.23
C ARG A 114 10.23 3.62 -2.58
N HIS A 115 11.57 3.55 -2.55
CA HIS A 115 12.44 3.29 -3.69
C HIS A 115 13.02 1.88 -3.60
N TYR A 116 13.37 1.29 -4.74
CA TYR A 116 13.93 -0.06 -4.86
C TYR A 116 15.27 0.02 -5.60
N LYS A 117 16.25 -0.78 -5.16
CA LYS A 117 17.59 -0.78 -5.77
C LYS A 117 17.74 -1.81 -6.89
N GLU A 118 16.79 -2.73 -7.01
CA GLU A 118 16.77 -3.76 -8.03
C GLU A 118 16.72 -3.13 -9.43
N GLU A 119 17.59 -3.54 -10.32
CA GLU A 119 17.81 -2.95 -11.64
C GLU A 119 16.52 -2.78 -12.44
N ARG A 120 15.65 -3.79 -12.41
CA ARG A 120 14.38 -3.80 -13.15
C ARG A 120 13.41 -2.69 -12.74
N ILE A 121 13.46 -2.26 -11.48
CA ILE A 121 12.49 -1.32 -10.88
C ILE A 121 13.14 -0.08 -10.23
N ARG A 122 14.45 0.09 -10.36
CA ARG A 122 15.19 1.21 -9.75
C ARG A 122 14.76 2.60 -10.22
N SER A 123 14.11 2.68 -11.39
CA SER A 123 13.58 3.95 -11.90
C SER A 123 12.21 4.32 -11.34
N TYR A 124 11.62 3.46 -10.50
CA TYR A 124 10.29 3.66 -9.94
C TYR A 124 10.33 4.03 -8.46
N ILE A 125 9.33 4.78 -8.05
CA ILE A 125 8.95 4.96 -6.65
C ILE A 125 7.55 4.37 -6.40
N ARG A 126 7.32 3.92 -5.18
CA ARG A 126 5.99 3.49 -4.72
C ARG A 126 5.48 4.49 -3.69
N VAL A 127 4.35 5.08 -3.98
CA VAL A 127 3.64 6.02 -3.11
C VAL A 127 2.43 5.32 -2.51
N THR A 128 2.34 5.27 -1.19
CA THR A 128 1.15 4.75 -0.51
C THR A 128 0.07 5.83 -0.53
N ILE A 129 -1.16 5.46 -0.87
CA ILE A 129 -2.30 6.37 -0.87
C ILE A 129 -2.73 6.63 0.56
N GLY A 130 -2.62 7.86 0.99
CA GLY A 130 -3.09 8.39 2.26
C GLY A 130 -4.43 9.11 2.14
N SER A 131 -4.66 10.12 2.99
CA SER A 131 -5.83 10.99 2.87
C SER A 131 -5.75 11.87 1.62
N ARG A 132 -6.86 12.51 1.28
CA ARG A 132 -6.91 13.43 0.13
C ARG A 132 -5.93 14.60 0.31
N GLU A 133 -5.86 15.14 1.51
CA GLU A 133 -5.00 16.26 1.90
C GLU A 133 -3.53 15.87 1.82
N GLU A 134 -3.18 14.67 2.31
CA GLU A 134 -1.81 14.14 2.19
C GLU A 134 -1.40 13.99 0.72
N MET A 135 -2.28 13.46 -0.13
CA MET A 135 -1.98 13.31 -1.55
C MET A 135 -1.87 14.64 -2.28
N GLN A 136 -2.65 15.65 -1.89
CA GLN A 136 -2.50 17.02 -2.40
C GLN A 136 -1.14 17.60 -2.02
N GLN A 137 -0.69 17.39 -0.78
CA GLN A 137 0.65 17.82 -0.35
C GLN A 137 1.75 17.13 -1.16
N VAL A 138 1.65 15.82 -1.39
CA VAL A 138 2.62 15.08 -2.23
C VAL A 138 2.67 15.67 -3.64
N ILE A 139 1.55 15.94 -4.27
CA ILE A 139 1.48 16.55 -5.61
C ILE A 139 2.13 17.93 -5.62
N LYS A 140 1.88 18.75 -4.61
CA LYS A 140 2.50 20.09 -4.47
C LYS A 140 4.02 19.98 -4.42
N GLU A 141 4.57 19.10 -3.56
CA GLU A 141 6.01 18.94 -3.45
C GLU A 141 6.65 18.37 -4.72
N LEU A 142 5.98 17.41 -5.38
CA LEU A 142 6.44 16.90 -6.68
C LEU A 142 6.51 17.99 -7.74
N LYS A 143 5.52 18.87 -7.79
CA LYS A 143 5.50 20.03 -8.71
C LYS A 143 6.68 20.98 -8.45
N GLU A 144 6.91 21.34 -7.18
CA GLU A 144 8.02 22.23 -6.81
C GLU A 144 9.41 21.60 -7.12
N ILE A 145 9.54 20.27 -6.99
CA ILE A 145 10.78 19.58 -7.37
C ILE A 145 11.01 19.65 -8.87
N ILE A 146 9.97 19.46 -9.67
CA ILE A 146 10.06 19.48 -11.14
C ILE A 146 10.37 20.90 -11.64
N GLU A 147 9.76 21.94 -11.05
CA GLU A 147 9.98 23.34 -11.42
C GLU A 147 11.40 23.86 -11.13
N LYS A 148 12.13 23.20 -10.23
CA LYS A 148 13.53 23.54 -9.88
C LYS A 148 14.59 22.84 -10.73
N MET A 149 14.18 22.03 -11.69
CA MET A 149 15.08 21.31 -12.61
C MET A 149 15.33 22.08 -13.89
#